data_28eec253e17f6b7bd21f08b2f8e3145a
#
_entry.id   28eec253e17f6b7bd21f08b2f8e3145a
#
_cell.length_a   1.000
_cell.length_b   1.000
_cell.length_c   1.000
_cell.angle_alpha   90.00
_cell.angle_beta   90.00
_cell.angle_gamma   90.00
#
_symmetry.space_group_name_H-M   'P 1'
#
loop_
_entity.id
_entity.type
_entity.pdbx_description
1 polymer ?
#
loop_
_entity_poly.entity_id
_entity_poly.type
_entity_poly.pdbx_seq_one_letter_code
_entity_poly.pdbx_strand_id
1 'polypeptide(L)'
;MGNYNGMVDIDPDMKALLQLCAAYDRPETCRAARYELARALELPLREGIFPGNIINGIFEQVKFDYGTQYEMPTSPFAPGTEKEYVAFTVPNYGVLPQKFVEGDYVSIPTYEIAGVISIGMKYARDAKWDVVGRLMNVLEAQVVKKMNDDGWHLLLATAADRNIMVYDSNANSGQFTKRLISLGKTVMRRNVGGNSTSVNRGRLTDIFISPEGTEEMRNWGIDQIDEVTRREIYQADDNSDVIQRIYSVNLHDIDELGEGQEYQQYFMNELQGTLIPGDLELLIGMDLSKNDSFIQPVRSPFQIVENDQVAMQRAISYYGIADIGFGALDNRRIITLSM
;
A
#
# COMPACT_ATOMS: atom_id res chain seq x y z
N MET A 1 8.15 19.67 31.12
CA MET A 1 7.66 18.46 31.79
C MET A 1 6.13 18.44 31.63
N GLY A 2 5.67 17.87 30.56
CA GLY A 2 4.23 17.74 30.25
C GLY A 2 3.66 16.52 30.98
N ASN A 3 2.59 16.74 31.73
CA ASN A 3 1.84 15.68 32.40
C ASN A 3 1.18 14.76 31.36
N TYR A 4 1.77 13.62 31.10
CA TYR A 4 1.10 12.49 30.45
C TYR A 4 0.15 11.81 31.44
N ASN A 5 -0.95 12.41 31.74
CA ASN A 5 -2.12 11.78 32.37
C ASN A 5 -3.24 11.62 31.33
N GLY A 6 -2.95 10.92 30.25
CA GLY A 6 -3.97 10.31 29.41
C GLY A 6 -4.40 8.96 30.00
N MET A 7 -5.00 8.95 31.16
CA MET A 7 -5.85 7.83 31.58
C MET A 7 -7.05 7.84 30.64
N VAL A 8 -7.06 6.96 29.66
CA VAL A 8 -8.27 6.60 28.95
C VAL A 8 -9.24 6.10 30.01
N ASP A 9 -10.36 6.78 30.18
CA ASP A 9 -11.42 6.39 31.11
C ASP A 9 -12.01 5.08 30.55
N ILE A 10 -11.51 3.97 31.06
CA ILE A 10 -11.84 2.64 30.57
C ILE A 10 -13.21 2.31 31.12
N ASP A 11 -14.11 1.98 30.24
CA ASP A 11 -15.45 1.52 30.53
C ASP A 11 -15.39 0.44 31.63
N PRO A 12 -16.07 0.61 32.74
CA PRO A 12 -16.10 -0.35 33.86
C PRO A 12 -16.50 -1.75 33.38
N ASP A 13 -17.34 -1.84 32.36
CA ASP A 13 -17.79 -3.10 31.77
C ASP A 13 -16.63 -3.86 31.09
N MET A 14 -15.71 -3.16 30.44
CA MET A 14 -14.52 -3.78 29.85
C MET A 14 -13.54 -4.31 30.89
N LYS A 15 -13.40 -3.62 32.04
CA LYS A 15 -12.60 -4.15 33.17
C LYS A 15 -13.19 -5.41 33.74
N ALA A 16 -14.51 -5.43 33.95
CA ALA A 16 -15.24 -6.59 34.44
C ALA A 16 -15.11 -7.78 33.46
N LEU A 17 -15.23 -7.52 32.16
CA LEU A 17 -15.08 -8.51 31.12
C LEU A 17 -13.66 -9.14 31.14
N LEU A 18 -12.63 -8.31 31.30
CA LEU A 18 -11.24 -8.78 31.37
C LEU A 18 -10.99 -9.66 32.60
N GLN A 19 -11.57 -9.31 33.74
CA GLN A 19 -11.50 -10.12 34.96
C GLN A 19 -12.22 -11.45 34.80
N LEU A 20 -13.38 -11.47 34.13
CA LEU A 20 -14.13 -12.69 33.82
C LEU A 20 -13.34 -13.63 32.86
N CYS A 21 -12.60 -13.08 31.92
CA CYS A 21 -11.72 -13.85 31.04
C CYS A 21 -10.62 -14.63 31.81
N ALA A 22 -10.23 -14.13 32.99
CA ALA A 22 -9.20 -14.76 33.85
C ALA A 22 -9.78 -15.62 34.99
N ALA A 23 -11.10 -15.75 35.12
CA ALA A 23 -11.76 -16.49 36.18
C ALA A 23 -11.81 -17.99 35.87
N TYR A 24 -10.93 -18.79 36.51
CA TYR A 24 -10.88 -20.24 36.33
C TYR A 24 -12.03 -21.00 37.02
N ASP A 25 -12.66 -20.39 37.99
CA ASP A 25 -13.71 -21.03 38.79
C ASP A 25 -14.98 -21.32 38.00
N ARG A 26 -15.12 -20.70 36.83
CA ARG A 26 -16.30 -20.80 35.98
C ARG A 26 -15.89 -20.92 34.51
N PRO A 27 -15.54 -22.11 34.02
CA PRO A 27 -14.94 -22.30 32.70
C PRO A 27 -15.89 -21.86 31.55
N GLU A 28 -17.19 -22.04 31.67
CA GLU A 28 -18.16 -21.65 30.64
C GLU A 28 -18.29 -20.13 30.52
N THR A 29 -18.35 -19.43 31.66
CA THR A 29 -18.44 -17.96 31.68
C THR A 29 -17.12 -17.33 31.24
N CYS A 30 -15.98 -17.96 31.55
CA CYS A 30 -14.66 -17.52 31.11
C CYS A 30 -14.55 -17.64 29.58
N ARG A 31 -15.01 -18.72 28.98
CA ARG A 31 -14.99 -18.93 27.53
C ARG A 31 -15.91 -17.93 26.81
N ALA A 32 -17.11 -17.73 27.30
CA ALA A 32 -18.02 -16.71 26.75
C ALA A 32 -17.44 -15.30 26.86
N ALA A 33 -16.84 -14.96 28.01
CA ALA A 33 -16.20 -13.66 28.21
C ALA A 33 -15.02 -13.42 27.28
N ARG A 34 -14.22 -14.43 26.99
CA ARG A 34 -13.09 -14.33 26.03
C ARG A 34 -13.57 -14.10 24.61
N TYR A 35 -14.65 -14.77 24.20
CA TYR A 35 -15.26 -14.57 22.89
C TYR A 35 -15.83 -13.14 22.76
N GLU A 36 -16.52 -12.66 23.78
CA GLU A 36 -17.04 -11.27 23.81
C GLU A 36 -15.89 -10.25 23.79
N LEU A 37 -14.80 -10.51 24.50
CA LEU A 37 -13.62 -9.66 24.46
C LEU A 37 -12.99 -9.64 23.06
N ALA A 38 -12.83 -10.78 22.40
CA ALA A 38 -12.32 -10.85 21.04
C ALA A 38 -13.17 -9.99 20.09
N ARG A 39 -14.48 -10.11 20.17
CA ARG A 39 -15.43 -9.32 19.37
C ARG A 39 -15.37 -7.83 19.65
N ALA A 40 -15.22 -7.45 20.94
CA ALA A 40 -15.09 -6.04 21.32
C ALA A 40 -13.78 -5.41 20.83
N LEU A 41 -12.73 -6.22 20.70
CA LEU A 41 -11.41 -5.77 20.23
C LEU A 41 -11.30 -5.72 18.69
N GLU A 42 -12.12 -6.49 17.98
CA GLU A 42 -12.07 -6.58 16.51
C GLU A 42 -12.37 -5.24 15.84
N LEU A 43 -13.38 -4.51 16.29
CA LEU A 43 -13.81 -3.26 15.66
C LEU A 43 -12.74 -2.15 15.76
N PRO A 44 -12.18 -1.82 16.95
CA PRO A 44 -11.14 -0.80 17.05
C PRO A 44 -9.89 -1.14 16.27
N LEU A 45 -9.46 -2.40 16.26
CA LEU A 45 -8.31 -2.84 15.47
C LEU A 45 -8.54 -2.71 13.98
N ARG A 46 -9.72 -3.09 13.53
CA ARG A 46 -10.08 -2.96 12.12
C ARG A 46 -10.10 -1.50 11.67
N GLU A 47 -10.60 -0.60 12.52
CA GLU A 47 -10.58 0.84 12.25
C GLU A 47 -9.18 1.42 12.25
N GLY A 48 -8.27 0.92 13.11
CA GLY A 48 -6.89 1.35 13.20
C GLY A 48 -6.03 0.86 12.03
N ILE A 49 -6.27 -0.35 11.52
CA ILE A 49 -5.51 -0.91 10.39
C ILE A 49 -5.71 -0.09 9.10
N PHE A 50 -6.93 0.42 8.85
CA PHE A 50 -7.22 1.13 7.60
C PHE A 50 -6.43 2.44 7.42
N PRO A 51 -6.33 3.36 8.41
CA PRO A 51 -5.61 4.60 8.23
C PRO A 51 -4.10 4.44 8.09
N GLY A 52 -3.51 3.43 8.71
CA GLY A 52 -2.07 3.16 8.62
C GLY A 52 -1.62 2.46 7.35
N ASN A 53 -2.55 2.05 6.49
CA ASN A 53 -2.24 1.29 5.29
C ASN A 53 -2.16 2.20 4.06
N ILE A 54 -0.94 2.57 3.67
CA ILE A 54 -0.65 3.39 2.47
C ILE A 54 -1.16 2.71 1.20
N ILE A 55 -1.17 1.39 1.20
CA ILE A 55 -1.57 0.56 0.05
C ILE A 55 -3.05 0.67 -0.27
N ASN A 56 -3.92 0.94 0.70
CA ASN A 56 -5.35 1.13 0.46
C ASN A 56 -5.68 2.25 -0.55
N GLY A 57 -4.80 3.24 -0.69
CA GLY A 57 -4.93 4.29 -1.69
C GLY A 57 -4.49 3.89 -3.10
N ILE A 58 -3.74 2.79 -3.22
CA ILE A 58 -3.12 2.33 -4.47
C ILE A 58 -3.91 1.16 -5.07
N PHE A 59 -4.33 0.21 -4.24
CA PHE A 59 -5.02 -1.01 -4.67
C PHE A 59 -6.53 -0.89 -4.53
N GLU A 60 -7.26 -1.31 -5.56
CA GLU A 60 -8.70 -1.48 -5.47
C GLU A 60 -9.04 -2.77 -4.73
N GLN A 61 -9.82 -2.65 -3.67
CA GLN A 61 -10.26 -3.81 -2.89
C GLN A 61 -11.48 -4.47 -3.54
N VAL A 62 -11.34 -5.75 -3.87
CA VAL A 62 -12.44 -6.55 -4.41
C VAL A 62 -12.71 -7.74 -3.49
N LYS A 63 -13.94 -7.81 -2.97
CA LYS A 63 -14.39 -8.91 -2.10
C LYS A 63 -14.91 -10.07 -2.93
N PHE A 64 -14.61 -11.29 -2.51
CA PHE A 64 -15.12 -12.51 -3.14
C PHE A 64 -15.30 -13.65 -2.12
N ASP A 65 -16.18 -14.58 -2.45
CA ASP A 65 -16.56 -15.66 -1.56
C ASP A 65 -15.57 -16.83 -1.58
N TYR A 66 -15.55 -17.60 -0.48
CA TYR A 66 -14.79 -18.84 -0.39
C TYR A 66 -15.21 -19.85 -1.47
N GLY A 67 -14.21 -20.52 -2.04
CA GLY A 67 -14.44 -21.53 -3.07
C GLY A 67 -14.45 -21.01 -4.51
N THR A 68 -14.44 -19.70 -4.71
CA THR A 68 -14.25 -19.08 -6.03
C THR A 68 -12.78 -18.75 -6.25
N GLN A 69 -12.28 -19.10 -7.43
CA GLN A 69 -10.97 -18.65 -7.85
C GLN A 69 -11.10 -17.22 -8.41
N TYR A 70 -10.26 -16.32 -7.92
CA TYR A 70 -10.31 -14.94 -8.40
C TYR A 70 -9.59 -14.84 -9.75
N GLU A 71 -10.37 -14.76 -10.79
CA GLU A 71 -9.90 -14.62 -12.16
C GLU A 71 -10.30 -13.24 -12.70
N MET A 72 -9.30 -12.44 -13.06
CA MET A 72 -9.51 -11.15 -13.69
C MET A 72 -9.16 -11.23 -15.17
N PRO A 73 -10.02 -10.70 -16.06
CA PRO A 73 -9.66 -10.58 -17.46
C PRO A 73 -8.52 -9.57 -17.62
N THR A 74 -7.45 -10.01 -18.27
CA THR A 74 -6.39 -9.09 -18.68
C THR A 74 -6.87 -8.19 -19.81
N SER A 75 -6.32 -6.98 -19.88
CA SER A 75 -6.59 -6.10 -21.01
C SER A 75 -6.13 -6.76 -22.31
N PRO A 76 -6.99 -6.87 -23.34
CA PRO A 76 -6.59 -7.40 -24.63
C PRO A 76 -5.52 -6.54 -25.31
N PHE A 77 -5.26 -5.36 -24.79
CA PHE A 77 -4.25 -4.43 -25.26
C PHE A 77 -2.92 -4.62 -24.46
N ALA A 78 -2.35 -5.81 -24.52
CA ALA A 78 -1.03 -6.03 -23.96
C ALA A 78 0.01 -5.07 -24.58
N PRO A 79 1.05 -4.66 -23.83
CA PRO A 79 2.09 -3.78 -24.35
C PRO A 79 2.71 -4.36 -25.62
N GLY A 80 2.65 -3.61 -26.72
CA GLY A 80 3.20 -4.04 -28.02
C GLY A 80 2.19 -4.65 -28.98
N THR A 81 1.01 -5.06 -28.54
CA THR A 81 -0.05 -5.64 -29.41
C THR A 81 -1.07 -4.61 -29.89
N GLU A 82 -0.98 -3.37 -29.45
CA GLU A 82 -1.91 -2.28 -29.81
C GLU A 82 -2.00 -2.07 -31.31
N LYS A 83 -0.94 -2.38 -32.07
CA LYS A 83 -0.93 -2.31 -33.54
C LYS A 83 -1.75 -3.40 -34.21
N GLU A 84 -2.08 -4.44 -33.51
CA GLU A 84 -2.88 -5.54 -34.03
C GLU A 84 -4.37 -5.24 -34.10
N TYR A 85 -4.83 -4.29 -33.28
CA TYR A 85 -6.25 -3.89 -33.18
C TYR A 85 -6.52 -2.58 -33.91
N VAL A 86 -6.10 -2.49 -35.15
CA VAL A 86 -6.29 -1.29 -35.98
C VAL A 86 -7.53 -1.46 -36.86
N ALA A 87 -8.34 -0.42 -36.94
CA ALA A 87 -9.40 -0.36 -37.92
C ALA A 87 -8.84 -0.19 -39.35
N PHE A 88 -9.36 -0.94 -40.26
CA PHE A 88 -8.92 -0.91 -41.66
C PHE A 88 -9.87 -0.10 -42.53
N THR A 89 -9.32 0.61 -43.49
CA THR A 89 -10.13 1.23 -44.55
C THR A 89 -10.52 0.15 -45.56
N VAL A 90 -11.83 -0.09 -45.72
CA VAL A 90 -12.32 -1.13 -46.60
C VAL A 90 -12.91 -0.46 -47.86
N PRO A 91 -12.55 -0.88 -49.08
CA PRO A 91 -13.20 -0.41 -50.31
C PRO A 91 -14.65 -0.91 -50.36
N ASN A 92 -15.50 -0.23 -51.14
CA ASN A 92 -16.96 -0.44 -51.17
C ASN A 92 -17.43 -1.88 -51.40
N TYR A 93 -16.58 -2.77 -51.92
CA TYR A 93 -16.88 -4.18 -52.18
C TYR A 93 -15.84 -5.14 -51.53
N GLY A 94 -15.07 -4.68 -50.55
CA GLY A 94 -14.06 -5.46 -49.87
C GLY A 94 -14.61 -6.35 -48.76
N VAL A 95 -13.97 -7.45 -48.52
CA VAL A 95 -14.27 -8.30 -47.36
C VAL A 95 -13.75 -7.62 -46.10
N LEU A 96 -14.58 -7.51 -45.07
CA LEU A 96 -14.20 -6.96 -43.77
C LEU A 96 -13.18 -7.91 -43.10
N PRO A 97 -12.00 -7.43 -42.75
CA PRO A 97 -11.09 -8.23 -41.98
C PRO A 97 -11.66 -8.44 -40.57
N GLN A 98 -11.84 -9.70 -40.20
CA GLN A 98 -12.30 -10.08 -38.86
C GLN A 98 -11.09 -10.40 -38.01
N LYS A 99 -10.99 -9.79 -36.84
CA LYS A 99 -10.05 -10.18 -35.80
C LYS A 99 -10.82 -10.66 -34.58
N PHE A 100 -10.45 -11.79 -34.06
CA PHE A 100 -10.94 -12.29 -32.79
C PHE A 100 -10.06 -11.73 -31.68
N VAL A 101 -10.71 -11.14 -30.66
CA VAL A 101 -10.04 -10.70 -29.46
C VAL A 101 -10.18 -11.84 -28.44
N GLU A 102 -9.09 -12.53 -28.18
CA GLU A 102 -9.01 -13.51 -27.11
C GLU A 102 -8.54 -12.79 -25.86
N GLY A 103 -9.32 -12.87 -24.78
CA GLY A 103 -8.94 -12.35 -23.48
C GLY A 103 -8.33 -13.46 -22.63
N ASP A 104 -7.19 -13.19 -22.03
CA ASP A 104 -6.60 -14.05 -21.02
C ASP A 104 -7.12 -13.68 -19.64
N TYR A 105 -7.19 -14.67 -18.76
CA TYR A 105 -7.52 -14.47 -17.36
C TYR A 105 -6.30 -14.68 -16.49
N VAL A 106 -6.07 -13.76 -15.57
CA VAL A 106 -5.04 -13.90 -14.55
C VAL A 106 -5.71 -14.25 -13.23
N SER A 107 -5.26 -15.35 -12.62
CA SER A 107 -5.67 -15.74 -11.27
C SER A 107 -4.72 -15.10 -10.26
N ILE A 108 -5.27 -14.33 -9.34
CA ILE A 108 -4.51 -13.72 -8.25
C ILE A 108 -4.64 -14.62 -7.02
N PRO A 109 -3.55 -15.20 -6.53
CA PRO A 109 -3.58 -16.02 -5.34
C PRO A 109 -3.84 -15.16 -4.10
N THR A 110 -4.63 -15.70 -3.16
CA THR A 110 -4.79 -15.12 -1.83
C THR A 110 -4.06 -15.96 -0.80
N TYR A 111 -3.63 -15.32 0.27
CA TYR A 111 -2.93 -15.93 1.38
C TYR A 111 -3.36 -15.32 2.71
N GLU A 112 -3.18 -16.09 3.77
CA GLU A 112 -3.55 -15.67 5.11
C GLU A 112 -2.40 -14.89 5.76
N ILE A 113 -2.69 -13.68 6.23
CA ILE A 113 -1.81 -12.92 7.10
C ILE A 113 -2.31 -13.09 8.52
N ALA A 114 -1.44 -13.54 9.42
CA ALA A 114 -1.80 -13.74 10.81
C ALA A 114 -0.80 -13.05 11.75
N GLY A 115 -1.34 -12.37 12.75
CA GLY A 115 -0.58 -11.83 13.88
C GLY A 115 -1.09 -12.44 15.18
N VAL A 116 -0.22 -12.74 16.14
CA VAL A 116 -0.58 -13.36 17.42
C VAL A 116 -0.17 -12.46 18.57
N ILE A 117 -1.09 -12.26 19.51
CA ILE A 117 -0.81 -11.63 20.79
C ILE A 117 -1.17 -12.55 21.95
N SER A 118 -0.34 -12.55 22.99
CA SER A 118 -0.58 -13.34 24.20
C SER A 118 -0.52 -12.46 25.42
N ILE A 119 -1.55 -12.52 26.23
CA ILE A 119 -1.70 -11.75 27.46
C ILE A 119 -1.54 -12.68 28.65
N GLY A 120 -0.57 -12.41 29.51
CA GLY A 120 -0.41 -13.18 30.75
C GLY A 120 -1.63 -13.04 31.66
N MET A 121 -2.12 -14.16 32.20
CA MET A 121 -3.29 -14.21 33.11
C MET A 121 -3.20 -13.27 34.31
N LYS A 122 -1.99 -12.99 34.76
CA LYS A 122 -1.76 -12.04 35.85
C LYS A 122 -2.26 -10.64 35.50
N TYR A 123 -1.97 -10.17 34.28
CA TYR A 123 -2.39 -8.85 33.80
C TYR A 123 -3.91 -8.77 33.59
N ALA A 124 -4.51 -9.85 33.12
CA ALA A 124 -5.95 -9.94 32.95
C ALA A 124 -6.67 -9.91 34.32
N ARG A 125 -6.17 -10.62 35.34
CA ARG A 125 -6.72 -10.59 36.71
C ARG A 125 -6.61 -9.22 37.36
N ASP A 126 -5.47 -8.55 37.17
CA ASP A 126 -5.23 -7.21 37.70
C ASP A 126 -5.96 -6.13 36.90
N ALA A 127 -6.71 -6.53 35.85
CA ALA A 127 -7.42 -5.64 34.92
C ALA A 127 -6.54 -4.49 34.38
N LYS A 128 -5.28 -4.81 34.04
CA LYS A 128 -4.31 -3.84 33.50
C LYS A 128 -4.58 -3.61 32.01
N TRP A 129 -5.55 -2.77 31.72
CA TRP A 129 -5.94 -2.45 30.35
C TRP A 129 -4.81 -1.82 29.53
N ASP A 130 -3.95 -1.00 30.14
CA ASP A 130 -2.82 -0.36 29.44
C ASP A 130 -1.90 -1.38 28.74
N VAL A 131 -1.75 -2.57 29.33
CA VAL A 131 -0.97 -3.65 28.73
C VAL A 131 -1.71 -4.25 27.52
N VAL A 132 -3.01 -4.45 27.65
CA VAL A 132 -3.85 -4.98 26.57
C VAL A 132 -3.87 -4.00 25.40
N GLY A 133 -4.12 -2.72 25.66
CA GLY A 133 -4.11 -1.68 24.61
C GLY A 133 -2.78 -1.60 23.86
N ARG A 134 -1.65 -1.67 24.57
CA ARG A 134 -0.32 -1.69 23.93
C ARG A 134 -0.09 -2.92 23.05
N LEU A 135 -0.53 -4.10 23.50
CA LEU A 135 -0.42 -5.32 22.71
C LEU A 135 -1.30 -5.25 21.45
N MET A 136 -2.44 -4.60 21.54
CA MET A 136 -3.31 -4.36 20.40
C MET A 136 -2.64 -3.48 19.36
N ASN A 137 -2.07 -2.36 19.78
CA ASN A 137 -1.32 -1.47 18.88
C ASN A 137 -0.14 -2.20 18.21
N VAL A 138 0.52 -3.11 18.92
CA VAL A 138 1.59 -3.94 18.34
C VAL A 138 1.04 -4.89 17.27
N LEU A 139 -0.11 -5.55 17.53
CA LEU A 139 -0.73 -6.43 16.55
C LEU A 139 -1.13 -5.65 15.29
N GLU A 140 -1.77 -4.50 15.49
CA GLU A 140 -2.14 -3.60 14.41
C GLU A 140 -0.92 -3.21 13.57
N ALA A 141 0.13 -2.73 14.21
CA ALA A 141 1.37 -2.34 13.53
C ALA A 141 2.00 -3.49 12.75
N GLN A 142 2.01 -4.71 13.31
CA GLN A 142 2.55 -5.89 12.64
C GLN A 142 1.76 -6.26 11.39
N VAL A 143 0.44 -6.22 11.46
CA VAL A 143 -0.43 -6.56 10.32
C VAL A 143 -0.33 -5.49 9.24
N VAL A 144 -0.38 -4.20 9.62
CA VAL A 144 -0.22 -3.07 8.69
C VAL A 144 1.13 -3.14 7.99
N LYS A 145 2.22 -3.34 8.75
CA LYS A 145 3.56 -3.47 8.17
C LYS A 145 3.59 -4.61 7.14
N LYS A 146 3.09 -5.79 7.50
CA LYS A 146 3.09 -6.95 6.59
C LYS A 146 2.29 -6.69 5.31
N MET A 147 1.13 -6.06 5.44
CA MET A 147 0.30 -5.70 4.27
C MET A 147 1.01 -4.68 3.38
N ASN A 148 1.65 -3.67 3.98
CA ASN A 148 2.41 -2.67 3.23
C ASN A 148 3.61 -3.29 2.52
N ASP A 149 4.39 -4.13 3.21
CA ASP A 149 5.55 -4.80 2.63
C ASP A 149 5.16 -5.68 1.44
N ASP A 150 4.12 -6.52 1.58
CA ASP A 150 3.68 -7.41 0.50
C ASP A 150 3.19 -6.63 -0.72
N GLY A 151 2.44 -5.56 -0.51
CA GLY A 151 1.98 -4.70 -1.60
C GLY A 151 3.12 -3.94 -2.26
N TRP A 152 4.05 -3.39 -1.49
CA TRP A 152 5.22 -2.70 -2.03
C TRP A 152 6.15 -3.63 -2.78
N HIS A 153 6.38 -4.84 -2.27
CA HIS A 153 7.18 -5.84 -2.99
C HIS A 153 6.58 -6.18 -4.36
N LEU A 154 5.25 -6.29 -4.45
CA LEU A 154 4.59 -6.48 -5.75
C LEU A 154 4.75 -5.27 -6.67
N LEU A 155 4.59 -4.05 -6.15
CA LEU A 155 4.74 -2.82 -6.94
C LEU A 155 6.17 -2.68 -7.45
N LEU A 156 7.16 -2.92 -6.61
CA LEU A 156 8.57 -2.89 -6.97
C LEU A 156 8.91 -3.97 -8.02
N ALA A 157 8.37 -5.19 -7.85
CA ALA A 157 8.53 -6.26 -8.84
C ALA A 157 7.91 -5.88 -10.19
N THR A 158 6.72 -5.28 -10.17
CA THR A 158 6.04 -4.79 -11.38
C THR A 158 6.83 -3.67 -12.06
N ALA A 159 7.43 -2.78 -11.28
CA ALA A 159 8.27 -1.70 -11.78
C ALA A 159 9.58 -2.23 -12.38
N ALA A 160 10.21 -3.22 -11.74
CA ALA A 160 11.41 -3.87 -12.22
C ALA A 160 11.17 -4.64 -13.53
N ASP A 161 10.04 -5.35 -13.65
CA ASP A 161 9.65 -6.08 -14.87
C ASP A 161 9.55 -5.13 -16.08
N ARG A 162 9.07 -3.92 -15.89
CA ARG A 162 9.03 -2.89 -16.94
C ARG A 162 10.39 -2.42 -17.40
N ASN A 163 11.40 -2.47 -16.55
CA ASN A 163 12.77 -2.04 -16.81
C ASN A 163 12.86 -0.62 -17.44
N ILE A 164 11.99 0.29 -16.99
CA ILE A 164 12.00 1.69 -17.43
C ILE A 164 12.49 2.53 -16.28
N MET A 165 13.71 3.06 -16.40
CA MET A 165 14.30 3.99 -15.47
C MET A 165 14.34 5.38 -16.07
N VAL A 166 13.80 6.36 -15.37
CA VAL A 166 13.80 7.78 -15.77
C VAL A 166 14.73 8.55 -14.84
N TYR A 167 15.67 9.26 -15.40
CA TYR A 167 16.62 10.09 -14.64
C TYR A 167 16.91 11.40 -15.36
N ASP A 168 17.39 12.38 -14.63
CA ASP A 168 17.83 13.66 -15.20
C ASP A 168 19.34 13.64 -15.42
N SER A 169 19.78 13.44 -16.66
CA SER A 169 21.20 13.41 -17.02
C SER A 169 21.95 14.73 -16.78
N ASN A 170 21.26 15.83 -16.47
CA ASN A 170 21.86 17.13 -16.21
C ASN A 170 21.91 17.47 -14.71
N ALA A 171 21.31 16.65 -13.88
CA ALA A 171 21.39 16.80 -12.43
C ALA A 171 22.65 16.14 -11.87
N ASN A 172 23.10 16.60 -10.72
CA ASN A 172 24.07 15.85 -9.94
C ASN A 172 23.36 14.68 -9.25
N SER A 173 24.10 13.65 -8.92
CA SER A 173 23.61 12.51 -8.16
C SER A 173 22.98 12.97 -6.84
N GLY A 174 21.82 12.41 -6.50
CA GLY A 174 21.06 12.75 -5.29
C GLY A 174 20.27 14.05 -5.38
N GLN A 175 20.15 14.68 -6.56
CA GLN A 175 19.37 15.88 -6.75
C GLN A 175 18.00 15.60 -7.38
N PHE A 176 16.96 15.91 -6.64
CA PHE A 176 15.61 15.91 -7.19
C PHE A 176 15.31 17.19 -7.97
N THR A 177 15.00 17.07 -9.27
CA THR A 177 14.81 18.21 -10.16
C THR A 177 13.40 18.32 -10.73
N LYS A 178 12.96 19.53 -11.06
CA LYS A 178 11.71 19.75 -11.83
C LYS A 178 11.69 18.99 -13.15
N ARG A 179 12.86 18.86 -13.77
CA ARG A 179 13.02 18.17 -15.03
C ARG A 179 12.72 16.68 -14.88
N LEU A 180 13.12 16.07 -13.77
CA LEU A 180 12.80 14.67 -13.48
C LEU A 180 11.29 14.42 -13.48
N ILE A 181 10.49 15.29 -12.81
CA ILE A 181 9.03 15.22 -12.82
C ILE A 181 8.48 15.37 -14.25
N SER A 182 9.01 16.32 -15.02
CA SER A 182 8.59 16.56 -16.40
C SER A 182 8.90 15.37 -17.32
N LEU A 183 10.08 14.77 -17.15
CA LEU A 183 10.49 13.55 -17.87
C LEU A 183 9.58 12.37 -17.49
N GLY A 184 9.33 12.16 -16.20
CA GLY A 184 8.42 11.14 -15.71
C GLY A 184 7.03 11.27 -16.30
N LYS A 185 6.46 12.47 -16.35
CA LYS A 185 5.17 12.74 -17.03
C LYS A 185 5.20 12.37 -18.51
N THR A 186 6.29 12.72 -19.20
CA THR A 186 6.42 12.44 -20.63
C THR A 186 6.55 10.94 -20.89
N VAL A 187 7.34 10.24 -20.09
CA VAL A 187 7.52 8.80 -20.19
C VAL A 187 6.21 8.08 -19.85
N MET A 188 5.57 8.42 -18.74
CA MET A 188 4.29 7.82 -18.35
C MET A 188 3.23 7.99 -19.44
N ARG A 189 3.14 9.17 -20.04
CA ARG A 189 2.19 9.44 -21.13
C ARG A 189 2.43 8.56 -22.36
N ARG A 190 3.68 8.21 -22.63
CA ARG A 190 4.07 7.33 -23.77
C ARG A 190 3.96 5.86 -23.41
N ASN A 191 4.20 5.53 -22.14
CA ASN A 191 4.25 4.17 -21.65
C ASN A 191 2.92 3.44 -21.70
N VAL A 192 1.82 4.13 -21.42
CA VAL A 192 0.47 3.54 -21.42
C VAL A 192 0.00 3.18 -22.84
N GLY A 193 0.75 3.56 -23.87
CA GLY A 193 0.43 3.24 -25.26
C GLY A 193 -0.81 3.97 -25.77
N GLY A 194 -1.23 3.61 -26.96
CA GLY A 194 -2.50 4.09 -27.50
C GLY A 194 -2.40 5.39 -28.26
N ASN A 195 -2.72 5.22 -29.46
CA ASN A 195 -2.64 6.23 -30.49
C ASN A 195 -3.66 7.28 -30.34
N SER A 196 -4.28 7.61 -29.32
CA SER A 196 -5.18 8.67 -29.68
C SER A 196 -6.39 8.95 -28.80
N THR A 197 -6.85 8.06 -28.06
CA THR A 197 -7.99 8.40 -27.21
C THR A 197 -7.47 8.99 -25.90
N SER A 198 -7.92 10.19 -25.59
CA SER A 198 -7.59 10.89 -24.34
C SER A 198 -7.93 10.08 -23.09
N VAL A 199 -8.75 9.04 -23.23
CA VAL A 199 -9.25 8.18 -22.17
C VAL A 199 -8.16 7.21 -21.67
N ASN A 200 -7.24 6.76 -22.52
CA ASN A 200 -6.23 5.76 -22.18
C ASN A 200 -4.82 6.31 -22.03
N ARG A 201 -4.65 7.63 -22.00
CA ARG A 201 -3.35 8.23 -21.81
C ARG A 201 -2.94 8.13 -20.36
N GLY A 202 -1.75 7.55 -20.09
CA GLY A 202 -1.15 7.57 -18.79
C GLY A 202 -0.86 8.98 -18.30
N ARG A 203 -1.08 9.19 -17.02
CA ARG A 203 -0.77 10.45 -16.34
C ARG A 203 0.04 10.10 -15.11
N LEU A 204 1.17 10.75 -14.93
CA LEU A 204 1.84 10.68 -13.65
C LEU A 204 1.01 11.48 -12.65
N THR A 205 0.31 10.79 -11.77
CA THR A 205 -0.56 11.38 -10.75
C THR A 205 0.11 11.41 -9.39
N ASP A 206 0.89 10.37 -9.09
CA ASP A 206 1.49 10.17 -7.78
C ASP A 206 2.95 9.76 -7.92
N ILE A 207 3.80 10.30 -7.04
CA ILE A 207 5.20 9.93 -6.88
C ILE A 207 5.41 9.57 -5.41
N PHE A 208 5.98 8.40 -5.20
CA PHE A 208 6.43 7.93 -3.90
C PHE A 208 7.93 8.20 -3.80
N ILE A 209 8.31 8.95 -2.79
CA ILE A 209 9.63 9.54 -2.63
C ILE A 209 10.17 9.27 -1.22
N SER A 210 11.48 9.27 -1.10
CA SER A 210 12.18 9.20 0.18
C SER A 210 12.10 10.53 0.94
N PRO A 211 12.29 10.54 2.27
CA PRO A 211 12.43 11.75 3.05
C PRO A 211 13.58 12.66 2.57
N GLU A 212 14.67 12.07 2.08
CA GLU A 212 15.81 12.77 1.51
C GLU A 212 15.43 13.55 0.25
N GLY A 213 14.63 12.94 -0.63
CA GLY A 213 14.12 13.61 -1.82
C GLY A 213 13.16 14.75 -1.50
N THR A 214 12.39 14.61 -0.42
CA THR A 214 11.54 15.69 0.09
C THR A 214 12.39 16.83 0.67
N GLU A 215 13.51 16.52 1.32
CA GLU A 215 14.47 17.53 1.81
C GLU A 215 15.08 18.33 0.66
N GLU A 216 15.50 17.67 -0.41
CA GLU A 216 16.00 18.33 -1.62
C GLU A 216 14.98 19.34 -2.19
N MET A 217 13.71 19.00 -2.20
CA MET A 217 12.66 19.91 -2.66
C MET A 217 12.51 21.12 -1.74
N ARG A 218 12.67 20.96 -0.43
CA ARG A 218 12.64 22.08 0.51
C ARG A 218 13.81 23.05 0.29
N ASN A 219 14.92 22.54 -0.19
CA ASN A 219 16.13 23.33 -0.48
C ASN A 219 16.07 24.07 -1.83
N TRP A 220 15.04 23.86 -2.65
CA TRP A 220 14.91 24.55 -3.92
C TRP A 220 14.84 26.07 -3.74
N GLY A 221 15.75 26.78 -4.38
CA GLY A 221 15.84 28.23 -4.34
C GLY A 221 14.79 28.96 -5.20
N ILE A 222 14.72 30.27 -5.05
CA ILE A 222 13.82 31.14 -5.83
C ILE A 222 14.07 31.00 -7.34
N ASP A 223 15.30 30.71 -7.73
CA ASP A 223 15.67 30.49 -9.14
C ASP A 223 15.06 29.21 -9.74
N GLN A 224 14.67 28.28 -8.87
CA GLN A 224 14.10 27.02 -9.29
C GLN A 224 12.57 27.01 -9.25
N ILE A 225 11.98 27.74 -8.33
CA ILE A 225 10.51 27.79 -8.16
C ILE A 225 10.08 29.27 -8.04
N ASP A 226 9.06 29.63 -8.81
CA ASP A 226 8.39 30.92 -8.69
C ASP A 226 7.72 31.04 -7.30
N GLU A 227 7.69 32.27 -6.76
CA GLU A 227 7.18 32.56 -5.41
C GLU A 227 5.73 32.09 -5.21
N VAL A 228 4.91 32.15 -6.26
CA VAL A 228 3.52 31.68 -6.23
C VAL A 228 3.45 30.17 -6.06
N THR A 229 4.23 29.43 -6.86
CA THR A 229 4.31 27.97 -6.79
C THR A 229 4.91 27.52 -5.45
N ARG A 230 5.91 28.25 -4.94
CA ARG A 230 6.47 28.00 -3.62
C ARG A 230 5.42 28.16 -2.52
N ARG A 231 4.58 29.16 -2.62
CA ARG A 231 3.50 29.39 -1.66
C ARG A 231 2.44 28.28 -1.74
N GLU A 232 2.12 27.77 -2.92
CA GLU A 232 1.22 26.62 -3.10
C GLU A 232 1.79 25.33 -2.53
N ILE A 233 3.09 25.12 -2.68
CA ILE A 233 3.80 23.92 -2.16
C ILE A 233 3.84 23.92 -0.62
N TYR A 234 4.08 25.10 -0.01
CA TYR A 234 4.24 25.24 1.45
C TYR A 234 2.96 25.68 2.17
N GLN A 235 1.86 25.91 1.47
CA GLN A 235 0.54 26.17 2.06
C GLN A 235 -0.22 24.87 2.44
N ALA A 236 0.46 23.75 2.50
CA ALA A 236 -0.12 22.56 3.10
C ALA A 236 -0.53 22.84 4.55
N ASP A 237 -1.68 22.31 4.90
CA ASP A 237 -2.38 22.43 6.20
C ASP A 237 -1.44 22.59 7.40
N ASP A 238 -1.85 23.38 8.35
CA ASP A 238 -1.13 23.92 9.52
C ASP A 238 -0.23 22.95 10.33
N ASN A 239 -0.13 21.66 9.98
CA ASN A 239 0.58 20.64 10.75
C ASN A 239 1.40 19.61 9.97
N SER A 240 1.51 19.70 8.65
CA SER A 240 2.34 18.74 7.91
C SER A 240 3.56 19.42 7.27
N ASP A 241 4.75 19.01 7.71
CA ASP A 241 6.02 19.36 7.07
C ASP A 241 6.18 18.75 5.66
N VAL A 242 5.16 18.04 5.16
CA VAL A 242 5.21 17.25 3.94
C VAL A 242 4.69 18.06 2.76
N ILE A 243 5.45 18.11 1.68
CA ILE A 243 5.04 18.67 0.41
C ILE A 243 4.02 17.74 -0.23
N GLN A 244 2.76 18.17 -0.30
CA GLN A 244 1.68 17.29 -0.76
C GLN A 244 1.55 17.25 -2.28
N ARG A 245 1.86 18.34 -3.01
CA ARG A 245 1.60 18.40 -4.44
C ARG A 245 2.53 19.34 -5.18
N ILE A 246 3.12 18.87 -6.29
CA ILE A 246 3.93 19.67 -7.22
C ILE A 246 3.49 19.41 -8.66
N TYR A 247 3.27 20.45 -9.45
CA TYR A 247 2.88 20.35 -10.87
C TYR A 247 1.75 19.37 -11.14
N SER A 248 0.73 19.36 -10.30
CA SER A 248 -0.40 18.42 -10.37
C SER A 248 -0.02 16.94 -10.17
N VAL A 249 1.09 16.66 -9.50
CA VAL A 249 1.50 15.35 -9.02
C VAL A 249 1.46 15.36 -7.51
N ASN A 250 0.82 14.37 -6.92
CA ASN A 250 0.82 14.16 -5.48
C ASN A 250 2.15 13.51 -5.08
N LEU A 251 2.70 13.93 -3.96
CA LEU A 251 3.92 13.39 -3.40
C LEU A 251 3.57 12.63 -2.12
N HIS A 252 4.09 11.42 -2.02
CA HIS A 252 3.90 10.55 -0.87
C HIS A 252 5.27 10.20 -0.32
N ASP A 253 5.50 10.58 0.92
CA ASP A 253 6.74 10.32 1.64
C ASP A 253 6.71 8.90 2.21
N ILE A 254 7.77 8.12 1.98
CA ILE A 254 7.90 6.74 2.44
C ILE A 254 9.27 6.54 3.06
N ASP A 255 9.28 6.24 4.35
CA ASP A 255 10.50 6.08 5.14
C ASP A 255 11.36 4.88 4.69
N GLU A 256 10.75 3.86 4.09
CA GLU A 256 11.42 2.65 3.63
C GLU A 256 12.04 2.78 2.23
N LEU A 257 11.83 3.91 1.54
CA LEU A 257 12.55 4.29 0.33
C LEU A 257 13.75 5.17 0.68
N GLY A 258 14.81 5.10 -0.11
CA GLY A 258 16.03 5.88 0.08
C GLY A 258 17.28 5.01 0.13
N GLU A 259 18.44 5.65 0.18
CA GLU A 259 19.72 4.96 0.21
C GLU A 259 19.84 4.04 1.43
N GLY A 260 20.08 2.77 1.19
CA GLY A 260 20.26 1.77 2.25
C GLY A 260 18.96 1.31 2.92
N GLN A 261 17.79 1.81 2.51
CA GLN A 261 16.50 1.40 3.07
C GLN A 261 15.98 0.09 2.46
N GLU A 262 14.98 -0.51 3.16
CA GLU A 262 14.50 -1.87 2.89
C GLU A 262 13.99 -2.04 1.45
N TYR A 263 13.17 -1.13 0.94
CA TYR A 263 12.57 -1.26 -0.39
C TYR A 263 13.57 -1.02 -1.52
N GLN A 264 14.52 -0.09 -1.33
CA GLN A 264 15.58 0.11 -2.31
C GLN A 264 16.52 -1.08 -2.36
N GLN A 265 16.90 -1.65 -1.22
CA GLN A 265 17.71 -2.87 -1.16
C GLN A 265 16.99 -4.06 -1.79
N TYR A 266 15.71 -4.24 -1.55
CA TYR A 266 14.90 -5.28 -2.17
C TYR A 266 14.88 -5.11 -3.71
N PHE A 267 14.63 -3.89 -4.19
CA PHE A 267 14.62 -3.61 -5.62
C PHE A 267 15.96 -3.91 -6.30
N MET A 268 17.07 -3.55 -5.69
CA MET A 268 18.41 -3.75 -6.27
C MET A 268 18.90 -5.19 -6.16
N ASN A 269 18.72 -5.82 -5.01
CA ASN A 269 19.34 -7.12 -4.72
C ASN A 269 18.46 -8.29 -5.14
N GLU A 270 17.18 -8.26 -4.85
CA GLU A 270 16.28 -9.37 -5.12
C GLU A 270 15.68 -9.28 -6.53
N LEU A 271 15.29 -8.10 -6.97
CA LEU A 271 14.67 -7.89 -8.26
C LEU A 271 15.67 -7.56 -9.37
N GLN A 272 16.96 -7.37 -9.03
CA GLN A 272 18.01 -6.96 -9.97
C GLN A 272 17.63 -5.69 -10.74
N GLY A 273 16.89 -4.80 -10.11
CA GLY A 273 16.50 -3.51 -10.67
C GLY A 273 17.74 -2.66 -10.97
N THR A 274 17.73 -1.95 -12.07
CA THR A 274 18.87 -1.13 -12.50
C THR A 274 18.65 0.31 -12.06
N LEU A 275 19.51 0.81 -11.18
CA LEU A 275 19.68 2.24 -10.91
C LEU A 275 20.85 2.76 -11.75
N ILE A 276 20.80 4.03 -12.11
CA ILE A 276 21.86 4.65 -12.89
C ILE A 276 23.09 4.84 -12.00
N PRO A 277 24.30 4.55 -12.49
CA PRO A 277 25.50 4.75 -11.69
C PRO A 277 25.63 6.18 -11.18
N GLY A 278 25.75 6.34 -9.88
CA GLY A 278 25.80 7.63 -9.20
C GLY A 278 24.48 8.17 -8.69
N ASP A 279 23.36 7.56 -9.09
CA ASP A 279 22.05 7.86 -8.56
C ASP A 279 21.69 6.82 -7.51
N LEU A 280 21.53 7.24 -6.30
CA LEU A 280 21.46 6.35 -5.16
C LEU A 280 20.02 6.14 -4.66
N GLU A 281 19.08 6.97 -5.11
CA GLU A 281 17.72 6.93 -4.60
C GLU A 281 16.70 6.54 -5.65
N LEU A 282 15.85 5.60 -5.25
CA LEU A 282 14.73 5.10 -6.03
C LEU A 282 13.46 5.86 -5.68
N LEU A 283 12.75 6.31 -6.71
CA LEU A 283 11.41 6.84 -6.59
C LEU A 283 10.47 6.05 -7.49
N ILE A 284 9.23 5.93 -7.08
CA ILE A 284 8.20 5.24 -7.85
C ILE A 284 7.14 6.23 -8.31
N GLY A 285 6.96 6.32 -9.62
CA GLY A 285 5.90 7.13 -10.21
C GLY A 285 4.73 6.26 -10.67
N MET A 286 3.51 6.63 -10.31
CA MET A 286 2.31 5.88 -10.63
C MET A 286 1.23 6.74 -11.28
N ASP A 287 0.38 6.07 -12.05
CA ASP A 287 -0.88 6.59 -12.57
C ASP A 287 -2.05 5.96 -11.80
N LEU A 288 -2.52 6.63 -10.77
CA LEU A 288 -3.67 6.23 -9.97
C LEU A 288 -4.98 6.87 -10.45
N SER A 289 -5.00 7.42 -11.67
CA SER A 289 -6.21 8.03 -12.22
C SER A 289 -7.34 7.03 -12.50
N LYS A 290 -7.01 5.75 -12.56
CA LYS A 290 -7.95 4.63 -12.69
C LYS A 290 -7.52 3.51 -11.74
N ASN A 291 -8.47 2.93 -11.07
CA ASN A 291 -8.23 1.90 -10.06
C ASN A 291 -8.22 0.46 -10.64
N ASP A 292 -8.08 0.31 -11.95
CA ASP A 292 -8.19 -0.97 -12.65
C ASP A 292 -6.87 -1.73 -12.80
N SER A 293 -5.76 -1.16 -12.36
CA SER A 293 -4.43 -1.71 -12.62
C SER A 293 -3.85 -2.49 -11.44
N PHE A 294 -4.15 -2.06 -10.22
CA PHE A 294 -3.67 -2.69 -9.00
C PHE A 294 -4.86 -3.13 -8.17
N ILE A 295 -4.95 -4.42 -7.87
CA ILE A 295 -6.12 -5.02 -7.23
C ILE A 295 -5.70 -5.80 -5.99
N GLN A 296 -6.48 -5.61 -4.94
CA GLN A 296 -6.38 -6.35 -3.69
C GLN A 296 -7.62 -7.24 -3.52
N PRO A 297 -7.57 -8.51 -3.94
CA PRO A 297 -8.63 -9.45 -3.60
C PRO A 297 -8.67 -9.69 -2.09
N VAL A 298 -9.85 -9.56 -1.50
CA VAL A 298 -10.10 -9.77 -0.08
C VAL A 298 -11.14 -10.88 0.06
N ARG A 299 -10.72 -12.04 0.58
CA ARG A 299 -11.61 -13.17 0.85
C ARG A 299 -12.20 -13.06 2.25
N SER A 300 -11.36 -12.79 3.23
CA SER A 300 -11.78 -12.53 4.59
C SER A 300 -11.11 -11.24 5.10
N PRO A 301 -11.92 -10.26 5.54
CA PRO A 301 -11.36 -9.10 6.20
C PRO A 301 -10.70 -9.52 7.52
N PHE A 302 -9.91 -8.61 8.08
CA PHE A 302 -9.25 -8.87 9.36
C PHE A 302 -10.27 -9.27 10.45
N GLN A 303 -10.02 -10.41 11.09
CA GLN A 303 -10.83 -10.98 12.16
C GLN A 303 -9.94 -11.40 13.31
N ILE A 304 -10.46 -11.30 14.53
CA ILE A 304 -9.76 -11.76 15.73
C ILE A 304 -10.40 -13.05 16.21
N VAL A 305 -9.56 -14.06 16.42
CA VAL A 305 -9.96 -15.37 16.90
C VAL A 305 -9.20 -15.72 18.18
N GLU A 306 -9.89 -16.32 19.14
CA GLU A 306 -9.27 -16.81 20.36
C GLU A 306 -8.45 -18.08 20.10
N ASN A 307 -7.26 -18.16 20.70
CA ASN A 307 -6.44 -19.36 20.70
C ASN A 307 -6.56 -20.13 22.01
N ASP A 308 -7.35 -21.18 22.00
CA ASP A 308 -7.59 -22.03 23.17
C ASP A 308 -6.35 -22.87 23.59
N GLN A 309 -5.39 -23.05 22.71
CA GLN A 309 -4.23 -23.95 22.98
C GLN A 309 -3.25 -23.39 24.02
N VAL A 310 -3.28 -22.09 24.27
CA VAL A 310 -2.34 -21.39 25.16
C VAL A 310 -2.84 -21.36 26.62
N ALA A 311 -4.03 -21.87 26.89
CA ALA A 311 -4.59 -21.89 28.23
C ALA A 311 -3.72 -22.64 29.26
N MET A 312 -2.97 -23.66 28.82
CA MET A 312 -2.00 -24.37 29.66
C MET A 312 -0.79 -23.50 30.06
N GLN A 313 -0.48 -22.47 29.31
CA GLN A 313 0.64 -21.55 29.58
C GLN A 313 0.24 -20.39 30.50
N ARG A 314 -0.94 -20.40 31.08
CA ARG A 314 -1.52 -19.31 31.88
C ARG A 314 -1.52 -17.97 31.15
N ALA A 315 -1.84 -17.99 29.86
CA ALA A 315 -1.99 -16.84 29.02
C ALA A 315 -3.33 -16.90 28.28
N ILE A 316 -3.85 -15.74 27.91
CA ILE A 316 -4.96 -15.58 26.99
C ILE A 316 -4.32 -15.14 25.68
N SER A 317 -4.57 -15.85 24.58
CA SER A 317 -3.97 -15.54 23.30
C SER A 317 -5.07 -15.28 22.27
N TYR A 318 -4.86 -14.24 21.50
CA TYR A 318 -5.70 -13.89 20.36
C TYR A 318 -4.81 -13.87 19.12
N TYR A 319 -5.34 -14.34 18.00
CA TYR A 319 -4.71 -14.12 16.71
C TYR A 319 -5.64 -13.36 15.79
N GLY A 320 -5.09 -12.37 15.15
CA GLY A 320 -5.74 -11.67 14.06
C GLY A 320 -5.41 -12.36 12.75
N ILE A 321 -6.40 -12.59 11.91
CA ILE A 321 -6.24 -13.22 10.61
C ILE A 321 -6.95 -12.42 9.53
N ALA A 322 -6.30 -12.29 8.37
CA ALA A 322 -6.89 -11.73 7.17
C ALA A 322 -6.48 -12.60 5.98
N ASP A 323 -7.42 -12.89 5.08
CA ASP A 323 -7.15 -13.62 3.83
C ASP A 323 -7.25 -12.61 2.68
N ILE A 324 -6.10 -12.20 2.19
CA ILE A 324 -5.94 -11.17 1.17
C ILE A 324 -4.92 -11.60 0.12
N GLY A 325 -4.91 -10.89 -0.99
CA GLY A 325 -3.89 -11.04 -2.02
C GLY A 325 -3.56 -9.69 -2.62
N PHE A 326 -2.52 -9.64 -3.43
CA PHE A 326 -2.16 -8.46 -4.22
C PHE A 326 -1.91 -8.88 -5.65
N GLY A 327 -2.35 -8.06 -6.60
CA GLY A 327 -2.17 -8.32 -8.03
C GLY A 327 -2.01 -7.04 -8.83
N ALA A 328 -1.10 -7.08 -9.80
CA ALA A 328 -0.94 -6.03 -10.79
C ALA A 328 -1.45 -6.55 -12.14
N LEU A 329 -2.50 -5.95 -12.67
CA LEU A 329 -3.09 -6.32 -13.97
C LEU A 329 -2.45 -5.56 -15.13
N ASP A 330 -2.04 -4.31 -14.91
CA ASP A 330 -1.43 -3.47 -15.93
C ASP A 330 -0.15 -2.81 -15.38
N ASN A 331 1.00 -3.31 -15.85
CA ASN A 331 2.31 -2.81 -15.46
C ASN A 331 2.72 -1.50 -16.17
N ARG A 332 1.89 -0.97 -17.10
CA ARG A 332 2.19 0.25 -17.85
C ARG A 332 2.00 1.52 -17.02
N ARG A 333 1.31 1.43 -15.88
CA ARG A 333 0.97 2.55 -15.02
C ARG A 333 1.94 2.79 -13.87
N ILE A 334 3.06 2.10 -13.90
CA ILE A 334 4.15 2.26 -12.96
C ILE A 334 5.45 2.53 -13.71
N ILE A 335 6.25 3.45 -13.22
CA ILE A 335 7.59 3.76 -13.71
C ILE A 335 8.54 3.95 -12.54
N THR A 336 9.79 3.63 -12.75
CA THR A 336 10.85 3.96 -11.81
C THR A 336 11.52 5.26 -12.21
N LEU A 337 11.82 6.09 -11.22
CA LEU A 337 12.60 7.30 -11.35
C LEU A 337 13.83 7.16 -10.45
N SER A 338 14.93 7.81 -10.81
CA SER A 338 16.15 7.83 -10.01
C SER A 338 16.67 9.27 -9.89
N MET A 339 17.12 9.63 -8.71
CA MET A 339 17.72 10.93 -8.43
C MET A 339 19.13 10.81 -7.83
#